data_d885df39f16b17470f073e6fc5688bd0
#
_entry.id   d885df39f16b17470f073e6fc5688bd0
#
_cell.length_a   1.000
_cell.length_b   1.000
_cell.length_c   1.000
_cell.angle_alpha   90.00
_cell.angle_beta   90.00
_cell.angle_gamma   90.00
#
_symmetry.space_group_name_H-M   'P 1'
#
loop_
_entity.id
_entity.type
_entity.pdbx_description
1 polymer ?
#
loop_
_entity_poly.entity_id
_entity_poly.type
_entity_poly.pdbx_seq_one_letter_code
_entity_poly.pdbx_strand_id
1 'polypeptide(L)'
;MVGVDGLIPDLVTGSKDLSDSLEILAHLGAATLSRLAGVPIECALVLSRAKRSRSTAGTGTRTATLARLEKEVGEGPLTEALTGTGTAAMNHVASDFRWGRYRRHLQDAGFDSVLGLRLSLDEGTEAALAFFAASPQAFPLHVIAEARSFTDLASRGLRLALELESASTRASDLQSALESRTSIDIACGVIMAQNRCSYNDAIAIIAKASSHRNIKLRKVAEGILANLPGGAPDTHFEH
;
A
#
# COMPACT_ATOMS: atom_id res chain seq x y z
N MET A 1 -2.74 -10.47 26.41
CA MET A 1 -1.36 -10.61 25.94
C MET A 1 -1.46 -10.88 24.45
N VAL A 2 -1.60 -9.84 23.63
CA VAL A 2 -1.46 -9.99 22.17
C VAL A 2 0.04 -9.99 21.95
N GLY A 3 0.60 -11.17 21.82
CA GLY A 3 2.03 -11.34 21.61
C GLY A 3 2.41 -10.88 20.21
N VAL A 4 3.64 -10.48 20.08
CA VAL A 4 4.32 -10.15 18.82
C VAL A 4 4.19 -11.31 17.80
N ASP A 5 3.89 -12.53 18.28
CA ASP A 5 3.68 -13.75 17.49
C ASP A 5 2.40 -13.71 16.61
N GLY A 6 1.41 -12.86 16.92
CA GLY A 6 0.20 -12.68 16.12
C GLY A 6 0.33 -11.65 14.99
N LEU A 7 1.41 -10.88 14.92
CA LEU A 7 1.53 -9.74 14.01
C LEU A 7 1.51 -10.16 12.53
N ILE A 8 2.21 -11.23 12.17
CA ILE A 8 2.25 -11.72 10.79
C ILE A 8 0.90 -12.32 10.36
N PRO A 9 0.26 -13.20 11.15
CA PRO A 9 -1.10 -13.65 10.85
C PRO A 9 -2.09 -12.51 10.71
N ASP A 10 -2.11 -11.54 11.65
CA ASP A 10 -3.05 -10.42 11.62
C ASP A 10 -2.88 -9.54 10.36
N LEU A 11 -1.65 -9.33 9.90
CA LEU A 11 -1.37 -8.60 8.67
C LEU A 11 -1.84 -9.33 7.41
N VAL A 12 -1.79 -10.65 7.41
CA VAL A 12 -2.12 -11.48 6.24
C VAL A 12 -3.60 -11.83 6.19
N THR A 13 -4.20 -12.14 7.34
CA THR A 13 -5.58 -12.61 7.42
C THR A 13 -6.60 -11.53 7.82
N GLY A 14 -6.14 -10.48 8.50
CA GLY A 14 -6.98 -9.39 9.00
C GLY A 14 -7.13 -8.21 8.04
N SER A 15 -6.33 -8.14 6.98
CA SER A 15 -6.34 -7.03 6.04
C SER A 15 -7.11 -7.36 4.77
N LYS A 16 -7.96 -6.44 4.31
CA LYS A 16 -8.65 -6.54 3.02
C LYS A 16 -7.76 -6.04 1.87
N ASP A 17 -6.87 -5.11 2.18
CA ASP A 17 -5.92 -4.52 1.24
C ASP A 17 -4.66 -4.03 1.96
N LEU A 18 -3.72 -3.48 1.19
CA LEU A 18 -2.46 -2.95 1.72
C LEU A 18 -2.68 -1.77 2.68
N SER A 19 -3.70 -0.93 2.47
CA SER A 19 -3.99 0.20 3.36
C SER A 19 -4.37 -0.28 4.75
N ASP A 20 -5.23 -1.29 4.83
CA ASP A 20 -5.60 -1.95 6.09
C ASP A 20 -4.35 -2.52 6.79
N SER A 21 -3.44 -3.16 6.05
CA SER A 21 -2.18 -3.69 6.60
C SER A 21 -1.30 -2.59 7.20
N LEU A 22 -1.18 -1.43 6.55
CA LEU A 22 -0.40 -0.30 7.06
C LEU A 22 -1.02 0.29 8.33
N GLU A 23 -2.35 0.39 8.40
CA GLU A 23 -3.07 0.86 9.59
C GLU A 23 -2.91 -0.11 10.76
N ILE A 24 -3.07 -1.41 10.53
CA ILE A 24 -2.83 -2.46 11.54
C ILE A 24 -1.41 -2.34 12.09
N LEU A 25 -0.39 -2.19 11.24
CA LEU A 25 1.00 -2.02 11.67
C LEU A 25 1.19 -0.77 12.54
N ALA A 26 0.61 0.37 12.17
CA ALA A 26 0.70 1.60 12.92
C ALA A 26 0.06 1.44 14.32
N HIS A 27 -1.14 0.83 14.39
CA HIS A 27 -1.83 0.59 15.65
C HIS A 27 -1.10 -0.40 16.57
N LEU A 28 -0.59 -1.51 16.03
CA LEU A 28 0.18 -2.49 16.79
C LEU A 28 1.49 -1.89 17.32
N GLY A 29 2.19 -1.09 16.50
CA GLY A 29 3.39 -0.39 16.90
C GLY A 29 3.13 0.59 18.04
N ALA A 30 2.12 1.43 17.90
CA ALA A 30 1.71 2.38 18.93
C ALA A 30 1.33 1.68 20.24
N ALA A 31 0.51 0.63 20.20
CA ALA A 31 0.10 -0.13 21.37
C ALA A 31 1.29 -0.82 22.06
N THR A 32 2.20 -1.39 21.28
CA THR A 32 3.40 -2.06 21.81
C THR A 32 4.31 -1.07 22.53
N LEU A 33 4.62 0.05 21.90
CA LEU A 33 5.51 1.04 22.49
C LEU A 33 4.86 1.82 23.62
N SER A 34 3.55 2.09 23.57
CA SER A 34 2.84 2.71 24.70
C SER A 34 2.96 1.90 25.99
N ARG A 35 2.85 0.58 25.86
CA ARG A 35 2.98 -0.34 27.01
C ARG A 35 4.40 -0.36 27.56
N LEU A 36 5.41 -0.32 26.68
CA LEU A 36 6.82 -0.36 27.08
C LEU A 36 7.30 0.98 27.68
N ALA A 37 6.87 2.10 27.09
CA ALA A 37 7.24 3.42 27.57
C ALA A 37 6.40 3.89 28.78
N GLY A 38 5.27 3.25 29.07
CA GLY A 38 4.35 3.65 30.13
C GLY A 38 3.61 4.96 29.87
N VAL A 39 3.63 5.47 28.63
CA VAL A 39 2.95 6.69 28.20
C VAL A 39 2.24 6.44 26.86
N PRO A 40 1.17 7.20 26.56
CA PRO A 40 0.50 7.09 25.26
C PRO A 40 1.45 7.43 24.12
N ILE A 41 1.58 6.52 23.15
CA ILE A 41 2.35 6.71 21.92
C ILE A 41 1.41 6.56 20.74
N GLU A 42 1.52 7.49 19.80
CA GLU A 42 0.88 7.41 18.50
C GLU A 42 1.91 7.04 17.43
N CYS A 43 1.44 6.51 16.31
CA CYS A 43 2.30 6.06 15.24
C CYS A 43 1.82 6.57 13.89
N ALA A 44 2.76 6.89 13.01
CA ALA A 44 2.52 7.03 11.57
C ALA A 44 3.48 6.13 10.80
N LEU A 45 3.02 5.66 9.64
CA LEU A 45 3.79 4.85 8.72
C LEU A 45 3.73 5.45 7.32
N VAL A 46 4.86 5.41 6.64
CA VAL A 46 4.93 5.75 5.21
C VAL A 46 5.50 4.59 4.44
N LEU A 47 4.94 4.37 3.24
CA LEU A 47 5.40 3.39 2.27
C LEU A 47 5.53 4.07 0.92
N SER A 48 6.71 4.00 0.31
CA SER A 48 7.02 4.51 -1.02
C SER A 48 7.46 3.36 -1.91
N ARG A 49 6.87 3.24 -3.10
CA ARG A 49 7.21 2.23 -4.10
C ARG A 49 7.47 2.89 -5.45
N ALA A 50 8.42 2.34 -6.22
CA ALA A 50 8.71 2.83 -7.56
C ALA A 50 7.43 2.85 -8.42
N LYS A 51 7.19 3.98 -9.10
CA LYS A 51 6.03 4.20 -9.99
C LYS A 51 4.65 4.17 -9.32
N ARG A 52 4.57 4.18 -7.98
CA ARG A 52 3.30 4.30 -7.23
C ARG A 52 3.31 5.55 -6.34
N SER A 53 2.15 6.08 -6.03
CA SER A 53 2.03 7.15 -5.04
C SER A 53 2.44 6.65 -3.66
N ARG A 54 3.05 7.54 -2.86
CA ARG A 54 3.40 7.26 -1.47
C ARG A 54 2.12 7.02 -0.67
N SER A 55 2.05 5.89 0.03
CA SER A 55 0.98 5.56 0.97
C SER A 55 1.37 6.01 2.38
N THR A 56 0.39 6.48 3.14
CA THR A 56 0.57 6.90 4.54
C THR A 56 -0.55 6.31 5.38
N ALA A 57 -0.23 5.80 6.56
CA ALA A 57 -1.18 5.37 7.57
C ALA A 57 -0.81 5.98 8.93
N GLY A 58 -1.74 6.01 9.87
CA GLY A 58 -1.49 6.53 11.21
C GLY A 58 -2.56 6.09 12.19
N THR A 59 -2.24 6.11 13.48
CA THR A 59 -3.17 5.77 14.56
C THR A 59 -4.29 6.79 14.75
N GLY A 60 -4.22 7.92 14.05
CA GLY A 60 -5.24 8.96 14.07
C GLY A 60 -4.97 10.02 13.01
N THR A 61 -5.95 10.93 12.84
CA THR A 61 -5.88 11.99 11.82
C THR A 61 -4.66 12.89 11.98
N ARG A 62 -4.25 13.18 13.22
CA ARG A 62 -3.13 14.09 13.49
C ARG A 62 -1.79 13.47 13.07
N THR A 63 -1.54 12.19 13.34
CA THR A 63 -0.30 11.50 12.92
C THR A 63 -0.26 11.28 11.40
N ALA A 64 -1.38 10.93 10.78
CA ALA A 64 -1.48 10.84 9.33
C ALA A 64 -1.25 12.21 8.65
N THR A 65 -1.69 13.30 9.26
CA THR A 65 -1.45 14.67 8.77
C THR A 65 0.03 15.03 8.90
N LEU A 66 0.67 14.72 10.04
CA LEU A 66 2.11 14.95 10.23
C LEU A 66 2.94 14.21 9.20
N ALA A 67 2.63 12.95 8.89
CA ALA A 67 3.35 12.18 7.87
C ALA A 67 3.22 12.79 6.46
N ARG A 68 2.09 13.42 6.12
CA ARG A 68 1.92 14.14 4.86
C ARG A 68 2.70 15.46 4.84
N LEU A 69 2.60 16.25 5.90
CA LEU A 69 3.33 17.51 6.05
C LEU A 69 4.84 17.30 5.98
N GLU A 70 5.34 16.22 6.58
CA GLU A 70 6.76 15.88 6.53
C GLU A 70 7.26 15.69 5.09
N LYS A 71 6.46 15.07 4.22
CA LYS A 71 6.77 14.95 2.80
C LYS A 71 6.89 16.31 2.11
N GLU A 72 6.02 17.26 2.43
CA GLU A 72 5.99 18.60 1.82
C GLU A 72 7.16 19.45 2.32
N VAL A 73 7.49 19.33 3.60
CA VAL A 73 8.57 20.07 4.25
C VAL A 73 9.94 19.49 3.89
N GLY A 74 10.03 18.17 3.68
CA GLY A 74 11.25 17.45 3.33
C GLY A 74 12.19 17.19 4.50
N GLU A 75 11.75 17.39 5.73
CA GLU A 75 12.52 17.14 6.95
C GLU A 75 11.61 16.60 8.05
N GLY A 76 12.09 15.66 8.85
CA GLY A 76 11.36 15.05 9.94
C GLY A 76 11.82 13.61 10.23
N PRO A 77 11.20 12.92 11.19
CA PRO A 77 11.65 11.61 11.66
C PRO A 77 11.58 10.51 10.59
N LEU A 78 10.53 10.52 9.76
CA LEU A 78 10.36 9.56 8.67
C LEU A 78 11.40 9.78 7.57
N THR A 79 11.62 11.04 7.19
CA THR A 79 12.59 11.44 6.15
C THR A 79 14.02 11.13 6.61
N GLU A 80 14.38 11.48 7.85
CA GLU A 80 15.71 11.18 8.39
C GLU A 80 15.93 9.67 8.55
N ALA A 81 14.91 8.91 8.97
CA ALA A 81 15.00 7.45 9.04
C ALA A 81 15.23 6.81 7.66
N LEU A 82 14.60 7.34 6.60
CA LEU A 82 14.75 6.82 5.24
C LEU A 82 16.10 7.17 4.62
N THR A 83 16.62 8.39 4.86
CA THR A 83 17.82 8.92 4.19
C THR A 83 19.09 8.76 5.03
N GLY A 84 18.98 8.61 6.34
CA GLY A 84 20.09 8.53 7.29
C GLY A 84 20.45 7.10 7.71
N THR A 85 20.78 6.93 8.99
CA THR A 85 21.20 5.65 9.58
C THR A 85 20.05 4.67 9.88
N GLY A 86 18.83 4.99 9.45
CA GLY A 86 17.64 4.19 9.71
C GLY A 86 16.95 4.46 11.05
N THR A 87 17.51 5.33 11.89
CA THR A 87 16.94 5.74 13.18
C THR A 87 17.08 7.25 13.35
N ALA A 88 15.96 7.91 13.68
CA ALA A 88 15.90 9.34 13.99
C ALA A 88 15.16 9.52 15.31
N ALA A 89 15.82 10.01 16.37
CA ALA A 89 15.21 10.23 17.67
C ALA A 89 15.35 11.70 18.09
N MET A 90 14.28 12.26 18.61
CA MET A 90 14.22 13.58 19.23
C MET A 90 13.48 13.45 20.57
N ASN A 91 14.18 13.64 21.67
CA ASN A 91 13.64 13.44 23.01
C ASN A 91 12.98 14.68 23.60
N HIS A 92 13.23 15.85 23.01
CA HIS A 92 12.67 17.14 23.40
C HIS A 92 12.47 18.02 22.17
N VAL A 93 11.25 18.08 21.68
CA VAL A 93 10.90 18.89 20.50
C VAL A 93 11.16 20.38 20.76
N ALA A 94 10.93 20.87 21.97
CA ALA A 94 11.11 22.29 22.29
C ALA A 94 12.59 22.74 22.23
N SER A 95 13.53 21.90 22.60
CA SER A 95 14.97 22.23 22.70
C SER A 95 15.83 21.67 21.57
N ASP A 96 15.33 20.77 20.75
CA ASP A 96 16.05 20.23 19.61
C ASP A 96 15.75 21.05 18.34
N PHE A 97 16.78 21.60 17.72
CA PHE A 97 16.65 22.51 16.58
C PHE A 97 16.72 21.81 15.21
N ARG A 98 16.86 20.49 15.18
CA ARG A 98 16.69 19.72 13.96
C ARG A 98 15.26 19.90 13.43
N TRP A 99 15.06 19.70 12.17
CA TRP A 99 13.77 19.81 11.50
C TRP A 99 13.03 21.12 11.78
N GLY A 100 13.71 22.26 11.55
CA GLY A 100 13.30 23.60 11.98
C GLY A 100 11.88 24.00 11.58
N ARG A 101 11.42 23.57 10.37
CA ARG A 101 10.04 23.81 9.90
C ARG A 101 9.09 22.76 10.43
N TYR A 102 9.47 21.47 10.39
CA TYR A 102 8.62 20.37 10.82
C TYR A 102 8.38 20.37 12.34
N ARG A 103 9.35 20.84 13.12
CA ARG A 103 9.26 20.95 14.58
C ARG A 103 8.05 21.75 15.04
N ARG A 104 7.68 22.82 14.35
CA ARG A 104 6.49 23.61 14.68
C ARG A 104 5.22 22.76 14.56
N HIS A 105 5.10 21.95 13.53
CA HIS A 105 3.96 21.05 13.34
C HIS A 105 3.89 19.97 14.44
N LEU A 106 5.04 19.49 14.95
CA LEU A 106 5.07 18.59 16.10
C LEU A 106 4.54 19.28 17.36
N GLN A 107 5.00 20.51 17.62
CA GLN A 107 4.53 21.31 18.77
C GLN A 107 3.03 21.63 18.69
N ASP A 108 2.56 22.07 17.53
CA ASP A 108 1.14 22.38 17.29
C ASP A 108 0.26 21.14 17.46
N ALA A 109 0.77 19.96 17.11
CA ALA A 109 0.12 18.68 17.33
C ALA A 109 0.24 18.17 18.78
N GLY A 110 0.97 18.85 19.66
CA GLY A 110 1.13 18.50 21.08
C GLY A 110 2.07 17.36 21.36
N PHE A 111 3.05 17.10 20.48
CA PHE A 111 4.09 16.08 20.68
C PHE A 111 5.40 16.72 21.13
N ASP A 112 6.06 16.11 22.13
CA ASP A 112 7.34 16.59 22.67
C ASP A 112 8.49 15.60 22.49
N SER A 113 8.22 14.35 22.15
CA SER A 113 9.26 13.42 21.71
C SER A 113 8.82 12.58 20.52
N VAL A 114 9.77 12.20 19.67
CA VAL A 114 9.51 11.43 18.45
C VAL A 114 10.67 10.48 18.14
N LEU A 115 10.32 9.31 17.57
CA LEU A 115 11.26 8.28 17.14
C LEU A 115 10.87 7.81 15.74
N GLY A 116 11.75 8.01 14.76
CA GLY A 116 11.65 7.48 13.40
C GLY A 116 12.50 6.23 13.22
N LEU A 117 11.95 5.19 12.60
CA LEU A 117 12.64 3.94 12.30
C LEU A 117 12.34 3.48 10.87
N ARG A 118 13.40 3.14 10.13
CA ARG A 118 13.28 2.58 8.78
C ARG A 118 12.90 1.10 8.85
N LEU A 119 11.97 0.68 7.99
CA LEU A 119 11.71 -0.73 7.74
C LEU A 119 12.66 -1.24 6.64
N SER A 120 13.23 -2.43 6.86
CA SER A 120 14.10 -3.11 5.89
C SER A 120 13.26 -3.87 4.88
N LEU A 121 13.09 -3.29 3.69
CA LEU A 121 12.34 -3.87 2.57
C LEU A 121 13.25 -4.08 1.36
N ASP A 122 12.69 -4.70 0.30
CA ASP A 122 13.41 -4.98 -0.93
C ASP A 122 13.70 -3.71 -1.74
N GLU A 123 14.64 -3.79 -2.69
CA GLU A 123 15.01 -2.67 -3.55
C GLU A 123 13.81 -2.03 -4.25
N GLY A 124 13.81 -0.69 -4.30
CA GLY A 124 12.71 0.08 -4.89
C GLY A 124 11.48 0.26 -4.02
N THR A 125 11.52 -0.28 -2.78
CA THR A 125 10.49 -0.09 -1.76
C THR A 125 11.11 0.49 -0.50
N GLU A 126 10.59 1.62 -0.05
CA GLU A 126 11.05 2.31 1.16
C GLU A 126 9.87 2.50 2.12
N ALA A 127 10.08 2.20 3.39
CA ALA A 127 9.09 2.44 4.42
C ALA A 127 9.75 2.87 5.73
N ALA A 128 9.04 3.68 6.51
CA ALA A 128 9.44 4.10 7.84
C ALA A 128 8.23 4.23 8.76
N LEU A 129 8.47 3.98 10.04
CA LEU A 129 7.55 4.25 11.15
C LEU A 129 8.05 5.49 11.89
N ALA A 130 7.12 6.34 12.32
CA ALA A 130 7.39 7.39 13.29
C ALA A 130 6.45 7.21 14.48
N PHE A 131 7.03 7.22 15.67
CA PHE A 131 6.34 7.13 16.96
C PHE A 131 6.39 8.50 17.62
N PHE A 132 5.27 8.95 18.16
CA PHE A 132 5.09 10.28 18.73
C PHE A 132 4.53 10.17 20.15
N ALA A 133 5.10 10.92 21.08
CA ALA A 133 4.60 11.04 22.44
C ALA A 133 4.47 12.49 22.86
N ALA A 134 3.42 12.81 23.64
CA ALA A 134 3.24 14.13 24.24
C ALA A 134 4.23 14.39 25.39
N SER A 135 4.77 13.32 26.00
CA SER A 135 5.77 13.40 27.05
C SER A 135 7.17 13.55 26.48
N PRO A 136 8.05 14.39 27.09
CA PRO A 136 9.45 14.41 26.74
C PRO A 136 10.12 13.08 27.15
N GLN A 137 11.24 12.76 26.49
CA GLN A 137 12.07 11.59 26.79
C GLN A 137 11.32 10.24 26.81
N ALA A 138 10.23 10.12 26.04
CA ALA A 138 9.44 8.89 25.96
C ALA A 138 10.20 7.71 25.30
N PHE A 139 11.32 7.98 24.62
CA PHE A 139 12.11 6.98 23.90
C PHE A 139 13.52 6.82 24.49
N PRO A 140 13.66 6.30 25.73
CA PRO A 140 14.97 5.90 26.27
C PRO A 140 15.55 4.71 25.50
N LEU A 141 16.83 4.41 25.68
CA LEU A 141 17.55 3.40 24.88
C LEU A 141 16.86 2.03 24.85
N HIS A 142 16.28 1.58 25.97
CA HIS A 142 15.58 0.30 26.00
C HIS A 142 14.30 0.31 25.17
N VAL A 143 13.54 1.40 25.15
CA VAL A 143 12.35 1.57 24.29
C VAL A 143 12.76 1.61 22.82
N ILE A 144 13.86 2.31 22.49
CA ILE A 144 14.42 2.32 21.13
C ILE A 144 14.82 0.91 20.67
N ALA A 145 15.46 0.12 21.55
CA ALA A 145 15.84 -1.25 21.23
C ALA A 145 14.64 -2.14 20.93
N GLU A 146 13.60 -2.07 21.73
CA GLU A 146 12.35 -2.79 21.50
C GLU A 146 11.59 -2.29 20.25
N ALA A 147 11.62 -0.98 20.01
CA ALA A 147 11.06 -0.41 18.79
C ALA A 147 11.76 -0.93 17.53
N ARG A 148 13.08 -1.13 17.57
CA ARG A 148 13.84 -1.76 16.48
C ARG A 148 13.43 -3.22 16.28
N SER A 149 13.32 -4.00 17.37
CA SER A 149 12.84 -5.39 17.30
C SER A 149 11.44 -5.49 16.70
N PHE A 150 10.54 -4.58 17.08
CA PHE A 150 9.22 -4.45 16.46
C PHE A 150 9.33 -4.12 14.96
N THR A 151 10.20 -3.16 14.60
CA THR A 151 10.39 -2.73 13.20
C THR A 151 10.94 -3.86 12.32
N ASP A 152 11.82 -4.70 12.85
CA ASP A 152 12.33 -5.88 12.13
C ASP A 152 11.23 -6.91 11.85
N LEU A 153 10.34 -7.13 12.81
CA LEU A 153 9.19 -8.01 12.62
C LEU A 153 8.17 -7.40 11.66
N ALA A 154 7.87 -6.10 11.81
CA ALA A 154 7.00 -5.33 10.93
C ALA A 154 7.51 -5.34 9.48
N SER A 155 8.84 -5.27 9.28
CA SER A 155 9.47 -5.38 7.96
C SER A 155 9.18 -6.71 7.29
N ARG A 156 9.28 -7.83 8.04
CA ARG A 156 8.96 -9.16 7.53
C ARG A 156 7.49 -9.31 7.17
N GLY A 157 6.60 -8.84 8.05
CA GLY A 157 5.16 -8.88 7.81
C GLY A 157 4.73 -8.03 6.61
N LEU A 158 5.26 -6.80 6.51
CA LEU A 158 4.96 -5.91 5.39
C LEU A 158 5.49 -6.45 4.07
N ARG A 159 6.68 -7.07 4.05
CA ARG A 159 7.21 -7.73 2.85
C ARG A 159 6.26 -8.82 2.36
N LEU A 160 5.80 -9.70 3.26
CA LEU A 160 4.84 -10.75 2.91
C LEU A 160 3.52 -10.17 2.38
N ALA A 161 2.98 -9.12 2.99
CA ALA A 161 1.77 -8.45 2.53
C ALA A 161 1.94 -7.87 1.11
N LEU A 162 3.09 -7.27 0.82
CA LEU A 162 3.43 -6.75 -0.51
C LEU A 162 3.58 -7.85 -1.57
N GLU A 163 4.16 -8.98 -1.21
CA GLU A 163 4.27 -10.15 -2.10
C GLU A 163 2.88 -10.71 -2.44
N LEU A 164 2.00 -10.84 -1.45
CA LEU A 164 0.62 -11.30 -1.64
C LEU A 164 -0.18 -10.35 -2.51
N GLU A 165 -0.11 -9.02 -2.25
CA GLU A 165 -0.74 -8.01 -3.11
C GLU A 165 -0.28 -8.13 -4.56
N SER A 166 1.04 -8.28 -4.75
CA SER A 166 1.63 -8.42 -6.09
C SER A 166 1.21 -9.72 -6.79
N ALA A 167 1.12 -10.83 -6.07
CA ALA A 167 0.65 -12.11 -6.60
C ALA A 167 -0.84 -12.04 -6.98
N SER A 168 -1.68 -11.47 -6.11
CA SER A 168 -3.10 -11.28 -6.36
C SER A 168 -3.37 -10.38 -7.57
N THR A 169 -2.63 -9.26 -7.69
CA THR A 169 -2.74 -8.37 -8.86
C THR A 169 -2.38 -9.10 -10.14
N ARG A 170 -1.27 -9.86 -10.15
CA ARG A 170 -0.85 -10.64 -11.32
C ARG A 170 -1.87 -11.71 -11.71
N ALA A 171 -2.46 -12.40 -10.73
CA ALA A 171 -3.51 -13.39 -10.97
C ALA A 171 -4.76 -12.73 -11.61
N SER A 172 -5.21 -11.61 -11.08
CA SER A 172 -6.33 -10.83 -11.63
C SER A 172 -6.06 -10.32 -13.05
N ASP A 173 -4.84 -9.84 -13.31
CA ASP A 173 -4.44 -9.36 -14.65
C ASP A 173 -4.43 -10.51 -15.67
N LEU A 174 -3.91 -11.68 -15.28
CA LEU A 174 -3.91 -12.88 -16.14
C LEU A 174 -5.33 -13.35 -16.42
N GLN A 175 -6.19 -13.42 -15.41
CA GLN A 175 -7.60 -13.78 -15.57
C GLN A 175 -8.31 -12.83 -16.52
N SER A 176 -8.13 -11.51 -16.31
CA SER A 176 -8.70 -10.48 -17.20
C SER A 176 -8.20 -10.59 -18.64
N ALA A 177 -6.94 -10.97 -18.84
CA ALA A 177 -6.39 -11.20 -20.17
C ALA A 177 -7.00 -12.43 -20.84
N LEU A 178 -7.19 -13.54 -20.11
CA LEU A 178 -7.82 -14.76 -20.60
C LEU A 178 -9.30 -14.51 -20.98
N GLU A 179 -10.06 -13.86 -20.08
CA GLU A 179 -11.45 -13.48 -20.37
C GLU A 179 -11.57 -12.56 -21.59
N SER A 180 -10.64 -11.59 -21.71
CA SER A 180 -10.59 -10.70 -22.86
C SER A 180 -10.35 -11.48 -24.17
N ARG A 181 -9.41 -12.43 -24.16
CA ARG A 181 -9.12 -13.25 -25.32
C ARG A 181 -10.32 -14.13 -25.69
N THR A 182 -10.92 -14.80 -24.72
CA THR A 182 -12.10 -15.63 -24.93
C THR A 182 -13.26 -14.83 -25.55
N SER A 183 -13.56 -13.66 -25.02
CA SER A 183 -14.61 -12.79 -25.55
C SER A 183 -14.33 -12.35 -27.00
N ILE A 184 -13.07 -12.05 -27.31
CA ILE A 184 -12.66 -11.67 -28.68
C ILE A 184 -12.77 -12.86 -29.63
N ASP A 185 -12.31 -14.06 -29.23
CA ASP A 185 -12.36 -15.27 -30.05
C ASP A 185 -13.82 -15.67 -30.37
N ILE A 186 -14.71 -15.63 -29.37
CA ILE A 186 -16.14 -15.91 -29.58
C ILE A 186 -16.76 -14.87 -30.51
N ALA A 187 -16.47 -13.56 -30.31
CA ALA A 187 -16.97 -12.49 -31.17
C ALA A 187 -16.46 -12.65 -32.61
N CYS A 188 -15.21 -13.07 -32.82
CA CYS A 188 -14.68 -13.43 -34.13
C CYS A 188 -15.46 -14.58 -34.75
N GLY A 189 -15.76 -15.64 -33.99
CA GLY A 189 -16.58 -16.76 -34.45
C GLY A 189 -17.96 -16.34 -34.93
N VAL A 190 -18.60 -15.42 -34.20
CA VAL A 190 -19.89 -14.83 -34.62
C VAL A 190 -19.79 -14.07 -35.94
N ILE A 191 -18.77 -13.20 -36.06
CA ILE A 191 -18.54 -12.43 -37.30
C ILE A 191 -18.22 -13.35 -38.48
N MET A 192 -17.39 -14.38 -38.28
CA MET A 192 -17.07 -15.37 -39.29
C MET A 192 -18.32 -16.08 -39.79
N ALA A 193 -19.22 -16.48 -38.89
CA ALA A 193 -20.48 -17.15 -39.24
C ALA A 193 -21.44 -16.20 -40.01
N GLN A 194 -21.56 -14.94 -39.59
CA GLN A 194 -22.43 -13.94 -40.20
C GLN A 194 -21.92 -13.46 -41.56
N ASN A 195 -20.62 -13.23 -41.70
CA ASN A 195 -20.03 -12.61 -42.89
C ASN A 195 -19.35 -13.62 -43.82
N ARG A 196 -19.28 -14.91 -43.45
CA ARG A 196 -18.58 -15.96 -44.19
C ARG A 196 -17.12 -15.58 -44.53
N CYS A 197 -16.41 -15.01 -43.57
CA CYS A 197 -15.06 -14.52 -43.68
C CYS A 197 -14.07 -15.35 -42.84
N SER A 198 -12.75 -15.13 -43.04
CA SER A 198 -11.71 -15.77 -42.25
C SER A 198 -11.61 -15.14 -40.85
N TYR A 199 -10.93 -15.85 -39.90
CA TYR A 199 -10.62 -15.30 -38.57
C TYR A 199 -9.83 -13.97 -38.64
N ASN A 200 -8.87 -13.89 -39.60
CA ASN A 200 -8.09 -12.66 -39.78
C ASN A 200 -8.95 -11.49 -40.25
N ASP A 201 -9.95 -11.73 -41.07
CA ASP A 201 -10.90 -10.69 -41.50
C ASP A 201 -11.79 -10.28 -40.31
N ALA A 202 -12.28 -11.24 -39.53
CA ALA A 202 -13.12 -10.99 -38.36
C ALA A 202 -12.40 -10.15 -37.31
N ILE A 203 -11.15 -10.47 -36.97
CA ILE A 203 -10.36 -9.69 -36.00
C ILE A 203 -10.05 -8.28 -36.55
N ALA A 204 -9.81 -8.15 -37.85
CA ALA A 204 -9.62 -6.83 -38.49
C ALA A 204 -10.88 -5.95 -38.42
N ILE A 205 -12.07 -6.53 -38.54
CA ILE A 205 -13.34 -5.82 -38.37
C ILE A 205 -13.47 -5.29 -36.94
N ILE A 206 -13.22 -6.13 -35.92
CA ILE A 206 -13.29 -5.74 -34.51
C ILE A 206 -12.25 -4.64 -34.21
N ALA A 207 -11.01 -4.81 -34.70
CA ALA A 207 -9.92 -3.84 -34.53
C ALA A 207 -10.26 -2.49 -35.16
N LYS A 208 -10.83 -2.47 -36.37
CA LYS A 208 -11.29 -1.25 -37.03
C LYS A 208 -12.40 -0.56 -36.25
N ALA A 209 -13.38 -1.31 -35.73
CA ALA A 209 -14.43 -0.77 -34.88
C ALA A 209 -13.89 -0.20 -33.56
N SER A 210 -12.91 -0.87 -32.95
CA SER A 210 -12.20 -0.44 -31.73
C SER A 210 -11.50 0.92 -31.98
N SER A 211 -10.71 1.00 -33.05
CA SER A 211 -9.99 2.23 -33.41
C SER A 211 -10.91 3.38 -33.75
N HIS A 212 -11.95 3.13 -34.52
CA HIS A 212 -12.91 4.17 -34.96
C HIS A 212 -13.71 4.75 -33.78
N ARG A 213 -14.06 3.92 -32.78
CA ARG A 213 -14.82 4.33 -31.59
C ARG A 213 -13.94 4.74 -30.42
N ASN A 214 -12.62 4.60 -30.55
CA ASN A 214 -11.65 4.83 -29.46
C ASN A 214 -11.99 4.06 -28.15
N ILE A 215 -12.41 2.81 -28.30
CA ILE A 215 -12.73 1.92 -27.17
C ILE A 215 -11.88 0.65 -27.24
N LYS A 216 -11.62 0.02 -26.08
CA LYS A 216 -10.81 -1.21 -26.04
C LYS A 216 -11.45 -2.31 -26.88
N LEU A 217 -10.62 -3.11 -27.58
CA LEU A 217 -11.02 -4.21 -28.44
C LEU A 217 -11.98 -5.19 -27.73
N ARG A 218 -11.68 -5.53 -26.45
CA ARG A 218 -12.57 -6.31 -25.57
C ARG A 218 -13.98 -5.73 -25.49
N LYS A 219 -14.12 -4.41 -25.34
CA LYS A 219 -15.43 -3.76 -25.23
C LYS A 219 -16.26 -3.85 -26.52
N VAL A 220 -15.60 -3.86 -27.69
CA VAL A 220 -16.26 -4.12 -28.97
C VAL A 220 -16.75 -5.56 -29.01
N ALA A 221 -15.91 -6.52 -28.62
CA ALA A 221 -16.26 -7.93 -28.56
C ALA A 221 -17.44 -8.19 -27.63
N GLU A 222 -17.37 -7.69 -26.40
CA GLU A 222 -18.48 -7.77 -25.41
C GLU A 222 -19.79 -7.19 -25.97
N GLY A 223 -19.72 -6.06 -26.68
CA GLY A 223 -20.89 -5.45 -27.34
C GLY A 223 -21.49 -6.33 -28.44
N ILE A 224 -20.68 -7.08 -29.18
CA ILE A 224 -21.16 -8.06 -30.17
C ILE A 224 -21.87 -9.21 -29.47
N LEU A 225 -21.28 -9.75 -28.41
CA LEU A 225 -21.82 -10.87 -27.64
C LEU A 225 -23.13 -10.51 -26.93
N ALA A 226 -23.24 -9.28 -26.40
CA ALA A 226 -24.45 -8.80 -25.73
C ALA A 226 -25.68 -8.72 -26.65
N ASN A 227 -25.46 -8.64 -27.98
CA ASN A 227 -26.53 -8.61 -28.98
C ASN A 227 -26.89 -10.00 -29.51
N LEU A 228 -26.34 -11.08 -28.98
CA LEU A 228 -26.71 -12.44 -29.37
C LEU A 228 -28.06 -12.87 -28.75
N PRO A 229 -28.89 -13.61 -29.47
CA PRO A 229 -30.07 -14.27 -28.89
C PRO A 229 -29.60 -15.26 -27.81
N GLY A 230 -29.88 -14.99 -26.55
CA GLY A 230 -29.42 -15.81 -25.41
C GLY A 230 -28.34 -15.18 -24.55
N GLY A 231 -27.83 -13.98 -24.92
CA GLY A 231 -26.77 -13.27 -24.15
C GLY A 231 -25.37 -13.79 -24.41
N ALA A 232 -24.40 -13.16 -23.75
CA ALA A 232 -23.03 -13.65 -23.76
C ALA A 232 -22.94 -15.01 -23.08
N PRO A 233 -22.23 -16.02 -23.63
CA PRO A 233 -22.06 -17.29 -22.96
C PRO A 233 -21.29 -17.08 -21.66
N ASP A 234 -21.81 -17.62 -20.55
CA ASP A 234 -21.11 -17.69 -19.28
C ASP A 234 -19.89 -18.61 -19.43
N THR A 235 -18.71 -18.01 -19.46
CA THR A 235 -17.44 -18.75 -19.44
C THR A 235 -17.05 -18.99 -17.99
N HIS A 236 -17.67 -19.96 -17.32
CA HIS A 236 -17.21 -20.48 -16.04
C HIS A 236 -16.04 -21.43 -16.28
N PHE A 237 -14.83 -21.00 -15.90
CA PHE A 237 -13.76 -21.94 -15.63
C PHE A 237 -13.96 -22.42 -14.19
N GLU A 238 -14.63 -23.56 -14.00
CA GLU A 238 -14.64 -24.24 -12.71
C GLU A 238 -13.22 -24.70 -12.37
N HIS A 239 -12.81 -24.38 -11.14
CA HIS A 239 -11.58 -24.91 -10.52
C HIS A 239 -11.89 -26.16 -9.72
#